data_766128598654178c57598958c906493c
#
_entry.id   766128598654178c57598958c906493c
#
_cell.length_a   1.000
_cell.length_b   1.000
_cell.length_c   1.000
_cell.angle_alpha   90.00
_cell.angle_beta   90.00
_cell.angle_gamma   90.00
#
_symmetry.space_group_name_H-M   'P 1'
#
loop_
_entity.id
_entity.type
_entity.pdbx_description
1 polymer ?
#
loop_
_entity_poly.entity_id
_entity_poly.type
_entity_poly.pdbx_seq_one_letter_code
_entity_poly.pdbx_strand_id
1 'polypeptide(L)'
;MTLSIIAEDIQKNLVGRRFDGSLKFDCGDDGVIVLADNQASTQDRDTDCTIRISRENLTKLLTGKLNPMTGVALGKLKISGNMGVAMKLGQLLG
;
A
#
# COMPACT_ATOMS: atom_id res chain seq x y z
N MET A 1 -9.50 -8.42 9.02
CA MET A 1 -8.05 -8.40 9.26
C MET A 1 -7.65 -7.07 9.87
N THR A 2 -6.73 -7.08 10.80
CA THR A 2 -6.15 -5.84 11.34
C THR A 2 -5.06 -5.33 10.41
N LEU A 3 -4.72 -4.04 10.52
CA LEU A 3 -3.62 -3.48 9.73
C LEU A 3 -2.28 -4.13 10.07
N SER A 4 -2.08 -4.55 11.31
CA SER A 4 -0.85 -5.26 11.70
C SER A 4 -0.68 -6.56 10.93
N ILE A 5 -1.74 -7.33 10.76
CA ILE A 5 -1.71 -8.57 9.99
C ILE A 5 -1.45 -8.27 8.51
N ILE A 6 -2.11 -7.24 7.97
CA ILE A 6 -1.89 -6.81 6.59
C ILE A 6 -0.44 -6.37 6.39
N ALA A 7 0.13 -5.62 7.33
CA ALA A 7 1.53 -5.20 7.26
C ALA A 7 2.48 -6.40 7.28
N GLU A 8 2.20 -7.42 8.08
CA GLU A 8 2.98 -8.65 8.10
C GLU A 8 2.93 -9.36 6.75
N ASP A 9 1.77 -9.43 6.11
CA ASP A 9 1.64 -10.05 4.78
C ASP A 9 2.43 -9.27 3.73
N ILE A 10 2.39 -7.94 3.78
CA ILE A 10 3.19 -7.10 2.89
C ILE A 10 4.68 -7.35 3.14
N GLN A 11 5.09 -7.43 4.39
CA GLN A 11 6.48 -7.70 4.75
C GLN A 11 6.97 -9.02 4.17
N LYS A 12 6.13 -10.05 4.20
CA LYS A 12 6.46 -11.35 3.60
C LYS A 12 6.67 -11.23 2.09
N ASN A 13 5.86 -10.41 1.42
CA ASN A 13 6.00 -10.18 -0.02
C ASN A 13 7.25 -9.37 -0.37
N LEU A 14 7.82 -8.64 0.57
CA LEU A 14 9.07 -7.90 0.36
C LEU A 14 10.32 -8.77 0.46
N VAL A 15 10.21 -9.95 1.04
CA VAL A 15 11.35 -10.87 1.16
C VAL A 15 11.80 -11.31 -0.25
N GLY A 16 13.08 -11.09 -0.55
CA GLY A 16 13.62 -11.39 -1.86
C GLY A 16 13.25 -10.42 -2.97
N ARG A 17 12.52 -9.36 -2.64
CA ARG A 17 12.15 -8.30 -3.58
C ARG A 17 12.61 -6.97 -3.03
N ARG A 18 12.76 -6.00 -3.92
CA ARG A 18 13.17 -4.66 -3.53
C ARG A 18 12.09 -3.65 -3.92
N PHE A 19 11.65 -2.85 -2.96
CA PHE A 19 10.75 -1.73 -3.18
C PHE A 19 11.51 -0.44 -2.87
N ASP A 20 11.86 0.30 -3.92
CA ASP A 20 12.58 1.57 -3.78
C ASP A 20 11.57 2.70 -3.53
N GLY A 21 11.94 3.61 -2.62
CA GLY A 21 11.10 4.72 -2.24
C GLY A 21 10.26 4.40 -1.02
N SER A 22 9.33 5.30 -0.70
CA SER A 22 8.45 5.12 0.44
C SER A 22 6.99 5.35 0.04
N LEU A 23 6.09 4.57 0.62
CA LEU A 23 4.66 4.61 0.29
C LEU A 23 3.85 4.38 1.55
N LYS A 24 2.75 5.12 1.67
CA LYS A 24 1.84 5.00 2.81
C LYS A 24 0.46 4.58 2.30
N PHE A 25 -0.11 3.54 2.92
CA PHE A 25 -1.53 3.27 2.80
C PHE A 25 -2.24 3.94 3.97
N ASP A 26 -3.03 4.97 3.68
CA ASP A 26 -3.78 5.70 4.69
C ASP A 26 -5.21 5.16 4.71
N CYS A 27 -5.54 4.42 5.75
CA CYS A 27 -6.85 3.81 5.94
C CYS A 27 -7.74 4.62 6.89
N GLY A 28 -7.45 5.90 7.07
CA GLY A 28 -8.24 6.78 7.92
C GLY A 28 -8.21 6.35 9.37
N ASP A 29 -9.39 6.17 9.95
CA ASP A 29 -9.53 5.81 11.37
C ASP A 29 -8.94 4.44 11.70
N ASP A 30 -8.78 3.56 10.71
CA ASP A 30 -8.14 2.26 10.92
C ASP A 30 -6.62 2.34 11.07
N GLY A 31 -6.03 3.47 10.67
CA GLY A 31 -4.60 3.71 10.78
C GLY A 31 -3.89 3.70 9.44
N VAL A 32 -2.58 3.50 9.47
CA VAL A 32 -1.74 3.54 8.28
C VAL A 32 -0.82 2.33 8.22
N ILE A 33 -0.38 1.99 6.99
CA ILE A 33 0.72 1.07 6.75
C ILE A 33 1.75 1.82 5.92
N VAL A 34 3.00 1.83 6.38
CA VAL A 34 4.10 2.52 5.71
C VAL A 34 5.08 1.49 5.16
N LEU A 35 5.39 1.63 3.86
CA LEU A 35 6.47 0.89 3.22
C LEU A 35 7.64 1.84 3.05
N ALA A 36 8.73 1.59 3.77
CA ALA A 36 9.94 2.39 3.70
C ALA A 36 11.14 1.52 4.06
N ASP A 37 12.27 1.76 3.43
CA ASP A 37 13.50 0.98 3.67
C ASP A 37 13.28 -0.52 3.48
N ASN A 38 12.43 -0.87 2.53
CA ASN A 38 12.03 -2.25 2.21
C ASN A 38 11.36 -2.99 3.37
N GLN A 39 10.68 -2.25 4.24
CA GLN A 39 9.98 -2.80 5.39
C GLN A 39 8.57 -2.24 5.48
N ALA A 40 7.64 -3.03 6.00
CA ALA A 40 6.27 -2.61 6.28
C ALA A 40 6.11 -2.33 7.78
N SER A 41 5.47 -1.21 8.10
CA SER A 41 5.25 -0.76 9.47
C SER A 41 3.87 -0.13 9.60
N THR A 42 3.32 -0.13 10.81
CA THR A 42 2.08 0.59 11.12
C THR A 42 2.33 1.94 11.79
N GLN A 43 3.60 2.35 11.91
CA GLN A 43 3.95 3.66 12.45
C GLN A 43 3.92 4.71 11.33
N ASP A 44 3.18 5.80 11.56
CA ASP A 44 3.06 6.87 10.59
C ASP A 44 4.37 7.64 10.45
N ARG A 45 4.70 8.01 9.21
CA ARG A 45 5.82 8.88 8.87
C ARG A 45 5.57 9.49 7.50
N ASP A 46 6.32 10.52 7.14
CA ASP A 46 6.25 11.09 5.81
C ASP A 46 6.77 10.10 4.77
N THR A 47 6.08 10.02 3.64
CA THR A 47 6.43 9.12 2.54
C THR A 47 6.37 9.85 1.21
N ASP A 48 7.06 9.30 0.20
CA ASP A 48 7.07 9.86 -1.15
C ASP A 48 5.70 9.81 -1.82
N CYS A 49 4.90 8.83 -1.46
CA CYS A 49 3.58 8.59 -2.04
C CYS A 49 2.62 8.19 -0.94
N THR A 50 1.36 8.64 -1.08
CA THR A 50 0.28 8.25 -0.16
C THR A 50 -0.87 7.71 -0.99
N ILE A 51 -1.38 6.53 -0.59
CA ILE A 51 -2.57 5.94 -1.17
C ILE A 51 -3.66 5.91 -0.09
N ARG A 52 -4.71 6.69 -0.30
CA ARG A 52 -5.88 6.69 0.59
C ARG A 52 -6.81 5.60 0.13
N ILE A 53 -7.05 4.62 0.99
CA ILE A 53 -7.82 3.43 0.65
C ILE A 53 -8.43 2.86 1.94
N SER A 54 -9.65 2.32 1.86
CA SER A 54 -10.23 1.65 3.01
C SER A 54 -9.48 0.34 3.30
N ARG A 55 -9.55 -0.12 4.54
CA ARG A 55 -8.95 -1.40 4.93
C ARG A 55 -9.50 -2.55 4.08
N GLU A 56 -10.81 -2.53 3.80
CA GLU A 56 -11.46 -3.56 2.98
C GLU A 56 -10.91 -3.56 1.55
N ASN A 57 -10.81 -2.38 0.94
CA ASN A 57 -10.28 -2.26 -0.41
C ASN A 57 -8.79 -2.59 -0.45
N LEU A 58 -8.04 -2.26 0.59
CA LEU A 58 -6.63 -2.64 0.69
C LEU A 58 -6.48 -4.17 0.70
N THR A 59 -7.31 -4.87 1.46
CA THR A 59 -7.31 -6.33 1.47
C THR A 59 -7.59 -6.89 0.07
N LYS A 60 -8.56 -6.32 -0.63
CA LYS A 60 -8.88 -6.73 -2.01
C LYS A 60 -7.72 -6.47 -2.97
N LEU A 61 -7.05 -5.34 -2.80
CA LEU A 61 -5.88 -4.98 -3.60
C LEU A 61 -4.77 -6.01 -3.43
N LEU A 62 -4.47 -6.37 -2.18
CA LEU A 62 -3.39 -7.30 -1.86
C LEU A 62 -3.70 -8.75 -2.24
N THR A 63 -4.96 -9.12 -2.30
CA THR A 63 -5.38 -10.48 -2.69
C THR A 63 -5.69 -10.61 -4.18
N GLY A 64 -5.45 -9.54 -4.96
CA GLY A 64 -5.66 -9.55 -6.40
C GLY A 64 -7.11 -9.38 -6.83
N LYS A 65 -8.03 -9.10 -5.91
CA LYS A 65 -9.45 -8.90 -6.21
C LYS A 65 -9.78 -7.48 -6.66
N LEU A 66 -8.87 -6.54 -6.46
CA LEU A 66 -8.99 -5.16 -6.89
C LEU A 66 -7.74 -4.77 -7.65
N ASN A 67 -7.90 -4.41 -8.92
CA ASN A 67 -6.80 -3.90 -9.73
C ASN A 67 -6.54 -2.45 -9.35
N PRO A 68 -5.26 -2.03 -9.13
CA PRO A 68 -4.95 -0.64 -8.76
C PRO A 68 -5.49 0.39 -9.73
N MET A 69 -5.37 0.17 -11.03
CA MET A 69 -5.85 1.11 -12.04
C MET A 69 -7.37 1.22 -12.02
N THR A 70 -8.06 0.08 -11.92
CA THR A 70 -9.52 0.04 -11.78
C THR A 70 -9.95 0.74 -10.50
N GLY A 71 -9.23 0.51 -9.40
CA GLY A 71 -9.52 1.15 -8.13
C GLY A 71 -9.45 2.68 -8.20
N VAL A 72 -8.44 3.22 -8.88
CA VAL A 72 -8.32 4.67 -9.10
C VAL A 72 -9.49 5.17 -9.94
N ALA A 73 -9.79 4.50 -11.05
CA ALA A 73 -10.87 4.89 -11.96
C ALA A 73 -12.24 4.89 -11.27
N LEU A 74 -12.47 3.96 -10.34
CA LEU A 74 -13.74 3.87 -9.60
C LEU A 74 -13.76 4.71 -8.33
N GLY A 75 -12.68 5.41 -8.01
CA GLY A 75 -12.60 6.21 -6.80
C GLY A 75 -12.47 5.39 -5.52
N LYS A 76 -12.11 4.11 -5.61
CA LYS A 76 -11.92 3.24 -4.44
C LYS A 76 -10.61 3.49 -3.73
N LEU A 77 -9.66 4.10 -4.39
CA LEU A 77 -8.42 4.57 -3.79
C LEU A 77 -7.99 5.86 -4.46
N LYS A 78 -7.24 6.67 -3.72
CA LYS A 78 -6.71 7.93 -4.21
C LYS A 78 -5.21 7.96 -3.98
N ILE A 79 -4.47 8.33 -5.02
CA ILE A 79 -3.01 8.39 -4.99
C ILE A 79 -2.59 9.84 -4.98
N SER A 80 -1.68 10.19 -4.07
CA SER A 80 -1.06 11.52 -4.03
C SER A 80 0.44 11.37 -3.82
N GLY A 81 1.21 12.37 -4.26
CA GLY A 81 2.66 12.36 -4.18
C GLY A 81 3.29 11.75 -5.41
N ASN A 82 4.37 10.99 -5.24
CA ASN A 82 5.15 10.45 -6.34
C ASN A 82 4.46 9.26 -7.02
N MET A 83 3.97 9.50 -8.25
CA MET A 83 3.27 8.47 -9.02
C MET A 83 4.19 7.31 -9.42
N GLY A 84 5.48 7.57 -9.60
CA GLY A 84 6.45 6.51 -9.90
C GLY A 84 6.54 5.47 -8.79
N VAL A 85 6.46 5.91 -7.55
CA VAL A 85 6.44 5.00 -6.40
C VAL A 85 5.15 4.17 -6.38
N ALA A 86 4.02 4.81 -6.68
CA ALA A 86 2.73 4.11 -6.76
C ALA A 86 2.75 3.02 -7.85
N MET A 87 3.37 3.29 -8.98
CA MET A 87 3.49 2.31 -10.06
C MET A 87 4.34 1.11 -9.66
N LYS A 88 5.36 1.32 -8.84
CA LYS A 88 6.20 0.22 -8.32
C LYS A 88 5.39 -0.75 -7.46
N LEU A 89 4.37 -0.25 -6.79
CA LEU A 89 3.47 -1.10 -6.00
C LEU A 89 2.78 -2.15 -6.89
N GLY A 90 2.38 -1.77 -8.08
CA GLY A 90 1.77 -2.71 -9.02
C GLY A 90 2.69 -3.88 -9.36
N GLN A 91 4.00 -3.62 -9.48
CA GLN A 91 4.99 -4.66 -9.72
C GLN A 91 5.16 -5.58 -8.51
N LEU A 92 5.06 -5.03 -7.31
CA LEU A 92 5.15 -5.81 -6.07
C LEU A 92 3.95 -6.75 -5.91
N LEU A 93 2.76 -6.29 -6.29
CA LEU A 93 1.51 -7.03 -6.16
C LEU A 93 1.22 -7.93 -7.37
N GLY A 94 1.85 -7.65 -8.48
CA GLY A 94 1.67 -8.39 -9.73
C GLY A 94 2.31 -9.79 -9.72
#